data_1c47b0d72dd8357e826183b448a6a9c1
#
_entry.id   1c47b0d72dd8357e826183b448a6a9c1
#
_cell.length_a   1.000
_cell.length_b   1.000
_cell.length_c   1.000
_cell.angle_alpha   90.00
_cell.angle_beta   90.00
_cell.angle_gamma   90.00
#
_symmetry.space_group_name_H-M   'P 1'
#
loop_
_entity.id
_entity.type
_entity.pdbx_description
1 polymer ?
#
loop_
_entity_poly.entity_id
_entity_poly.type
_entity_poly.pdbx_seq_one_letter_code
_entity_poly.pdbx_strand_id
1 'polypeptide(L)'
;MFRRVTTSLLLTALAVVSTLVVGSPAQAFPKGACDSTLAPEGRPGDYFDGTSPLNPSVWTHNMNGCQWLDSDQSWTMFRGTATLKLSNGDLAIFDKSGVLKWHTNTKGSGATQMLWQQDGNLVLYTAGYAKAVWSSKTYDKCAGFKFPYLTTQSDNNLVIYCGAEGTTALWASNTAGI
;
A
#
# COMPACT_ATOMS: atom_id res chain seq x y z
N MET A 1 30.81 -61.93 -55.42
CA MET A 1 30.72 -60.45 -55.49
C MET A 1 29.69 -59.98 -54.44
N PHE A 2 30.16 -59.75 -53.21
CA PHE A 2 29.26 -59.41 -52.10
C PHE A 2 29.36 -57.90 -51.85
N ARG A 3 28.25 -57.18 -52.04
CA ARG A 3 28.10 -55.76 -51.68
C ARG A 3 27.79 -55.65 -50.20
N ARG A 4 28.65 -55.02 -49.45
CA ARG A 4 28.35 -54.60 -48.05
C ARG A 4 27.50 -53.33 -48.06
N VAL A 5 26.33 -53.42 -47.44
CA VAL A 5 25.48 -52.30 -47.16
C VAL A 5 25.87 -51.77 -45.78
N THR A 6 26.41 -50.58 -45.72
CA THR A 6 26.68 -49.87 -44.47
C THR A 6 25.48 -49.03 -44.10
N THR A 7 24.80 -49.41 -43.03
CA THR A 7 23.68 -48.65 -42.44
C THR A 7 24.25 -47.59 -41.48
N SER A 8 24.16 -46.33 -41.88
CA SER A 8 24.48 -45.22 -40.99
C SER A 8 23.32 -44.94 -40.02
N LEU A 9 23.53 -45.11 -38.73
CA LEU A 9 22.63 -44.65 -37.70
C LEU A 9 22.86 -43.15 -37.47
N LEU A 10 21.88 -42.33 -37.81
CA LEU A 10 21.85 -40.94 -37.37
C LEU A 10 21.31 -40.91 -35.93
N LEU A 11 22.15 -40.58 -34.96
CA LEU A 11 21.77 -40.21 -33.62
C LEU A 11 21.27 -38.76 -33.63
N THR A 12 19.99 -38.53 -33.55
CA THR A 12 19.42 -37.24 -33.28
C THR A 12 19.51 -36.97 -31.80
N ALA A 13 20.42 -36.12 -31.37
CA ALA A 13 20.48 -35.60 -30.00
C ALA A 13 19.34 -34.60 -29.78
N LEU A 14 18.35 -35.00 -28.98
CA LEU A 14 17.32 -34.08 -28.46
C LEU A 14 17.97 -33.17 -27.43
N ALA A 15 18.20 -31.92 -27.76
CA ALA A 15 18.61 -30.89 -26.82
C ALA A 15 17.37 -30.49 -25.97
N VAL A 16 17.33 -30.95 -24.73
CA VAL A 16 16.36 -30.47 -23.73
C VAL A 16 16.77 -29.06 -23.31
N VAL A 17 16.16 -28.04 -23.92
CA VAL A 17 16.25 -26.67 -23.44
C VAL A 17 15.49 -26.56 -22.15
N SER A 18 16.17 -26.70 -21.01
CA SER A 18 15.63 -26.33 -19.71
C SER A 18 15.54 -24.80 -19.65
N THR A 19 14.35 -24.26 -19.83
CA THR A 19 14.06 -22.87 -19.51
C THR A 19 14.18 -22.71 -18.01
N LEU A 20 15.30 -22.16 -17.55
CA LEU A 20 15.40 -21.62 -16.20
C LEU A 20 14.34 -20.52 -16.09
N VAL A 21 13.27 -20.82 -15.36
CA VAL A 21 12.39 -19.78 -14.86
C VAL A 21 13.22 -18.97 -13.86
N VAL A 22 13.87 -17.92 -14.36
CA VAL A 22 14.45 -16.91 -13.50
C VAL A 22 13.26 -16.27 -12.82
N GLY A 23 12.96 -16.68 -11.57
CA GLY A 23 12.00 -15.99 -10.73
C GLY A 23 12.39 -14.50 -10.75
N SER A 24 11.43 -13.64 -11.07
CA SER A 24 11.67 -12.20 -10.98
C SER A 24 12.26 -11.94 -9.60
N PRO A 25 13.37 -11.19 -9.51
CA PRO A 25 13.90 -10.81 -8.21
C PRO A 25 12.74 -10.18 -7.43
N ALA A 26 12.58 -10.62 -6.18
CA ALA A 26 11.64 -9.96 -5.26
C ALA A 26 11.87 -8.46 -5.45
N GLN A 27 10.85 -7.75 -5.94
CA GLN A 27 11.02 -6.32 -6.17
C GLN A 27 11.34 -5.74 -4.81
N ALA A 28 12.59 -5.29 -4.66
CA ALA A 28 12.98 -4.50 -3.53
C ALA A 28 11.92 -3.43 -3.34
N PHE A 29 11.53 -3.19 -2.12
CA PHE A 29 10.72 -2.05 -1.70
C PHE A 29 10.94 -0.90 -2.68
N PRO A 30 9.91 -0.29 -3.25
CA PRO A 30 10.10 0.82 -4.18
C PRO A 30 11.00 1.84 -3.49
N LYS A 31 12.12 2.17 -4.13
CA LYS A 31 13.14 3.06 -3.58
C LYS A 31 12.45 4.36 -3.15
N GLY A 32 12.45 4.67 -1.85
CA GLY A 32 11.72 5.79 -1.26
C GLY A 32 10.35 5.44 -0.66
N ALA A 33 9.89 4.20 -0.75
CA ALA A 33 8.60 3.82 -0.16
C ALA A 33 8.67 3.73 1.37
N CYS A 34 9.70 3.08 1.90
CA CYS A 34 10.04 3.00 3.32
C CYS A 34 11.47 2.48 3.46
N ASP A 35 12.25 3.05 4.33
CA ASP A 35 13.49 2.43 4.76
C ASP A 35 13.14 1.34 5.76
N SER A 36 13.34 0.08 5.37
CA SER A 36 13.06 -1.09 6.20
C SER A 36 13.87 -1.12 7.50
N THR A 37 14.92 -0.32 7.59
CA THR A 37 15.72 -0.17 8.80
C THR A 37 15.07 0.76 9.83
N LEU A 38 14.16 1.62 9.42
CA LEU A 38 13.51 2.62 10.27
C LEU A 38 12.12 2.20 10.76
N ALA A 39 11.56 1.11 10.24
CA ALA A 39 10.26 0.59 10.63
C ALA A 39 10.34 -0.87 11.12
N PRO A 40 11.06 -1.17 12.22
CA PRO A 40 10.96 -2.48 12.81
C PRO A 40 9.56 -2.66 13.43
N GLU A 41 8.84 -3.68 12.98
CA GLU A 41 7.71 -4.27 13.69
C GLU A 41 6.47 -3.39 13.87
N GLY A 42 5.91 -2.81 12.80
CA GLY A 42 4.57 -2.20 12.87
C GLY A 42 4.46 -1.07 13.90
N ARG A 43 5.56 -0.45 14.27
CA ARG A 43 5.48 0.74 15.11
C ARG A 43 4.93 1.88 14.28
N PRO A 44 3.95 2.60 14.81
CA PRO A 44 3.59 3.89 14.26
C PRO A 44 4.88 4.71 14.12
N GLY A 45 5.19 5.19 12.90
CA GLY A 45 6.23 6.20 12.70
C GLY A 45 5.94 7.40 13.60
N ASP A 46 6.77 8.40 13.56
CA ASP A 46 6.51 9.63 14.30
C ASP A 46 5.11 10.13 14.01
N TYR A 47 4.29 10.18 15.03
CA TYR A 47 2.93 10.70 14.96
C TYR A 47 2.80 11.89 15.90
N PHE A 48 1.94 12.80 15.57
CA PHE A 48 1.54 13.89 16.44
C PHE A 48 0.02 14.06 16.40
N ASP A 49 -0.55 14.27 17.55
CA ASP A 49 -1.96 14.59 17.70
C ASP A 49 -2.17 16.10 17.71
N GLY A 50 -3.24 16.54 17.10
CA GLY A 50 -3.58 17.95 17.04
C GLY A 50 -5.00 18.18 16.57
N THR A 51 -5.25 19.38 16.10
CA THR A 51 -6.49 19.69 15.40
C THR A 51 -6.22 19.88 13.90
N SER A 52 -7.22 19.61 13.07
CA SER A 52 -7.11 19.84 11.64
C SER A 52 -6.89 21.33 11.36
N PRO A 53 -5.86 21.70 10.58
CA PRO A 53 -5.63 23.09 10.21
C PRO A 53 -6.79 23.71 9.42
N LEU A 54 -7.54 22.88 8.72
CA LEU A 54 -8.70 23.30 7.92
C LEU A 54 -9.99 23.36 8.75
N ASN A 55 -10.05 22.65 9.89
CA ASN A 55 -11.19 22.65 10.79
C ASN A 55 -10.72 22.40 12.24
N PRO A 56 -10.55 23.44 13.06
CA PRO A 56 -10.06 23.30 14.44
C PRO A 56 -10.96 22.47 15.37
N SER A 57 -12.20 22.20 14.97
CA SER A 57 -13.09 21.32 15.71
C SER A 57 -12.85 19.83 15.47
N VAL A 58 -12.04 19.49 14.49
CA VAL A 58 -11.68 18.11 14.12
C VAL A 58 -10.33 17.77 14.69
N TRP A 59 -10.27 16.76 15.55
CA TRP A 59 -9.03 16.20 16.07
C TRP A 59 -8.40 15.26 15.05
N THR A 60 -7.08 15.25 15.00
CA THR A 60 -6.29 14.49 14.02
C THR A 60 -5.19 13.68 14.69
N HIS A 61 -4.98 12.48 14.19
CA HIS A 61 -3.79 11.67 14.44
C HIS A 61 -2.99 11.61 13.15
N ASN A 62 -1.84 12.27 13.15
CA ASN A 62 -1.03 12.49 11.96
C ASN A 62 0.15 11.53 11.96
N MET A 63 0.34 10.83 10.87
CA MET A 63 1.34 9.79 10.72
C MET A 63 2.38 10.20 9.67
N ASN A 64 3.61 10.40 10.14
CA ASN A 64 4.78 10.57 9.28
C ASN A 64 5.47 9.22 9.08
N GLY A 65 6.08 9.04 7.92
CA GLY A 65 6.85 7.83 7.66
C GLY A 65 6.01 6.60 7.38
N CYS A 66 6.63 5.43 7.51
CA CYS A 66 6.06 4.17 7.10
C CYS A 66 5.07 3.62 8.12
N GLN A 67 3.82 3.57 7.74
CA GLN A 67 2.75 2.92 8.49
C GLN A 67 2.13 1.84 7.61
N TRP A 68 1.77 0.71 8.18
CA TRP A 68 1.12 -0.35 7.40
C TRP A 68 -0.04 -0.98 8.16
N LEU A 69 -0.93 -1.58 7.39
CA LEU A 69 -2.04 -2.37 7.86
C LEU A 69 -2.04 -3.68 7.06
N ASP A 70 -1.88 -4.79 7.75
CA ASP A 70 -1.92 -6.11 7.12
C ASP A 70 -3.37 -6.58 6.93
N SER A 71 -3.52 -7.63 6.12
CA SER A 71 -4.82 -8.26 5.87
C SER A 71 -5.50 -8.66 7.18
N ASP A 72 -6.80 -8.38 7.25
CA ASP A 72 -7.68 -8.60 8.40
C ASP A 72 -7.38 -7.75 9.64
N GLN A 73 -6.44 -6.82 9.56
CA GLN A 73 -6.24 -5.78 10.56
C GLN A 73 -7.14 -4.57 10.32
N SER A 74 -7.28 -3.75 11.36
CA SER A 74 -8.09 -2.53 11.30
C SER A 74 -7.54 -1.43 12.20
N TRP A 75 -7.78 -0.18 11.79
CA TRP A 75 -7.57 1.03 12.61
C TRP A 75 -8.90 1.68 12.91
N THR A 76 -9.10 2.12 14.14
CA THR A 76 -10.21 3.04 14.47
C THR A 76 -9.78 4.47 14.17
N MET A 77 -10.65 5.27 13.57
CA MET A 77 -10.39 6.69 13.34
C MET A 77 -10.14 7.41 14.67
N PHE A 78 -9.15 8.27 14.70
CA PHE A 78 -8.72 8.95 15.93
C PHE A 78 -9.84 9.78 16.53
N ARG A 79 -10.23 9.47 17.78
CA ARG A 79 -11.39 10.06 18.47
C ARG A 79 -12.70 9.96 17.69
N GLY A 80 -12.72 9.21 16.61
CA GLY A 80 -13.88 8.94 15.79
C GLY A 80 -14.53 7.60 16.15
N THR A 81 -15.46 7.19 15.31
CA THR A 81 -16.22 5.94 15.49
C THR A 81 -16.11 4.98 14.31
N ALA A 82 -15.60 5.46 13.18
CA ALA A 82 -15.41 4.66 11.99
C ALA A 82 -14.16 3.77 12.08
N THR A 83 -14.18 2.69 11.32
CA THR A 83 -13.08 1.72 11.25
C THR A 83 -12.56 1.61 9.82
N LEU A 84 -11.25 1.80 9.63
CA LEU A 84 -10.51 1.46 8.42
C LEU A 84 -10.07 0.00 8.53
N LYS A 85 -10.40 -0.83 7.55
CA LYS A 85 -10.05 -2.25 7.55
C LYS A 85 -9.55 -2.69 6.18
N LEU A 86 -8.49 -3.50 6.17
CA LEU A 86 -8.05 -4.23 4.97
C LEU A 86 -8.55 -5.68 5.07
N SER A 87 -9.41 -6.10 4.17
CA SER A 87 -9.93 -7.46 4.16
C SER A 87 -10.25 -7.92 2.74
N ASN A 88 -9.91 -9.16 2.43
CA ASN A 88 -10.13 -9.77 1.11
C ASN A 88 -9.61 -8.90 -0.06
N GLY A 89 -8.49 -8.23 0.15
CA GLY A 89 -7.85 -7.38 -0.87
C GLY A 89 -8.44 -5.99 -1.03
N ASP A 90 -9.41 -5.59 -0.20
CA ASP A 90 -10.08 -4.29 -0.27
C ASP A 90 -9.84 -3.50 1.03
N LEU A 91 -9.39 -2.27 0.90
CA LEU A 91 -9.29 -1.32 1.99
C LEU A 91 -10.60 -0.54 2.07
N ALA A 92 -11.25 -0.58 3.22
CA ALA A 92 -12.59 -0.03 3.37
C ALA A 92 -12.77 0.72 4.69
N ILE A 93 -13.63 1.73 4.69
CA ILE A 93 -14.07 2.45 5.88
C ILE A 93 -15.52 2.10 6.15
N PHE A 94 -15.79 1.67 7.39
CA PHE A 94 -17.11 1.33 7.89
C PHE A 94 -17.48 2.30 9.01
N ASP A 95 -18.76 2.71 9.07
CA ASP A 95 -19.25 3.47 10.20
C ASP A 95 -19.38 2.61 11.47
N LYS A 96 -19.81 3.23 12.58
CA LYS A 96 -20.01 2.55 13.87
C LYS A 96 -21.05 1.41 13.84
N SER A 97 -21.91 1.39 12.83
CA SER A 97 -22.91 0.35 12.62
C SER A 97 -22.44 -0.75 11.68
N GLY A 98 -21.19 -0.68 11.21
CA GLY A 98 -20.62 -1.63 10.26
C GLY A 98 -21.06 -1.40 8.81
N VAL A 99 -21.68 -0.25 8.50
CA VAL A 99 -22.07 0.08 7.13
C VAL A 99 -20.88 0.62 6.36
N LEU A 100 -20.63 0.06 5.18
CA LEU A 100 -19.58 0.49 4.26
C LEU A 100 -19.84 1.93 3.78
N LYS A 101 -18.84 2.80 3.94
CA LYS A 101 -18.89 4.21 3.53
C LYS A 101 -17.94 4.55 2.40
N TRP A 102 -16.80 3.91 2.40
CA TRP A 102 -15.79 4.08 1.36
C TRP A 102 -14.96 2.80 1.20
N HIS A 103 -14.48 2.53 0.01
CA HIS A 103 -13.51 1.46 -0.23
C HIS A 103 -12.69 1.68 -1.51
N THR A 104 -11.61 0.95 -1.64
CA THR A 104 -10.73 1.01 -2.81
C THR A 104 -11.29 0.28 -4.04
N ASN A 105 -12.34 -0.50 -3.85
CA ASN A 105 -12.96 -1.35 -4.91
C ASN A 105 -11.98 -2.36 -5.49
N THR A 106 -11.16 -2.97 -4.62
CA THR A 106 -10.11 -3.94 -5.00
C THR A 106 -10.35 -5.34 -4.45
N LYS A 107 -11.58 -5.64 -4.04
CA LYS A 107 -11.94 -6.95 -3.49
C LYS A 107 -11.52 -8.09 -4.42
N GLY A 108 -10.84 -9.09 -3.85
CA GLY A 108 -10.33 -10.24 -4.61
C GLY A 108 -9.03 -9.96 -5.39
N SER A 109 -8.42 -8.78 -5.27
CA SER A 109 -7.17 -8.44 -5.95
C SER A 109 -5.93 -9.18 -5.44
N GLY A 110 -6.05 -9.85 -4.28
CA GLY A 110 -4.92 -10.45 -3.58
C GLY A 110 -4.07 -9.45 -2.80
N ALA A 111 -4.53 -8.21 -2.60
CA ALA A 111 -3.85 -7.29 -1.72
C ALA A 111 -3.90 -7.79 -0.28
N THR A 112 -2.75 -7.79 0.39
CA THR A 112 -2.58 -8.23 1.77
C THR A 112 -1.96 -7.16 2.65
N GLN A 113 -1.50 -6.06 2.07
CA GLN A 113 -0.82 -4.99 2.79
C GLN A 113 -1.24 -3.63 2.24
N MET A 114 -1.64 -2.74 3.15
CA MET A 114 -1.71 -1.31 2.92
C MET A 114 -0.42 -0.68 3.45
N LEU A 115 0.18 0.20 2.70
CA LEU A 115 1.40 0.90 3.09
C LEU A 115 1.23 2.40 2.89
N TRP A 116 1.42 3.19 3.95
CA TRP A 116 1.65 4.61 3.88
C TRP A 116 3.14 4.86 3.67
N GLN A 117 3.51 5.42 2.54
CA GLN A 117 4.90 5.55 2.09
C GLN A 117 5.47 6.95 2.43
N GLN A 118 6.80 7.03 2.59
CA GLN A 118 7.50 8.29 2.82
C GLN A 118 7.38 9.27 1.65
N ASP A 119 7.15 8.75 0.44
CA ASP A 119 6.92 9.55 -0.77
C ASP A 119 5.54 10.21 -0.83
N GLY A 120 4.72 10.01 0.21
CA GLY A 120 3.39 10.58 0.31
C GLY A 120 2.30 9.80 -0.43
N ASN A 121 2.55 8.56 -0.76
CA ASN A 121 1.55 7.71 -1.43
C ASN A 121 0.99 6.64 -0.48
N LEU A 122 -0.32 6.46 -0.46
CA LEU A 122 -0.99 5.35 0.19
C LEU A 122 -1.23 4.27 -0.85
N VAL A 123 -0.70 3.06 -0.62
CA VAL A 123 -0.67 1.99 -1.63
C VAL A 123 -1.14 0.67 -1.05
N LEU A 124 -1.91 -0.09 -1.82
CA LEU A 124 -2.22 -1.50 -1.53
C LEU A 124 -1.31 -2.41 -2.34
N TYR A 125 -0.70 -3.36 -1.66
CA TYR A 125 0.19 -4.36 -2.26
C TYR A 125 -0.30 -5.79 -2.05
N THR A 126 0.03 -6.66 -3.00
CA THR A 126 -0.01 -8.10 -2.80
C THR A 126 1.12 -8.53 -1.86
N ALA A 127 1.06 -9.79 -1.37
CA ALA A 127 2.04 -10.34 -0.44
C ALA A 127 3.50 -10.04 -0.86
N GLY A 128 4.31 -9.64 0.11
CA GLY A 128 5.72 -9.29 -0.09
C GLY A 128 5.94 -8.06 -0.97
N TYR A 129 4.96 -7.17 -1.07
CA TYR A 129 5.01 -5.95 -1.92
C TYR A 129 5.22 -6.23 -3.41
N ALA A 130 4.89 -7.44 -3.86
CA ALA A 130 5.20 -7.90 -5.21
C ALA A 130 4.49 -7.09 -6.30
N LYS A 131 3.27 -6.58 -6.03
CA LYS A 131 2.48 -5.81 -6.98
C LYS A 131 1.61 -4.79 -6.27
N ALA A 132 1.68 -3.52 -6.70
CA ALA A 132 0.72 -2.50 -6.31
C ALA A 132 -0.61 -2.74 -7.05
N VAL A 133 -1.72 -2.79 -6.32
CA VAL A 133 -3.06 -3.00 -6.89
C VAL A 133 -3.92 -1.74 -6.86
N TRP A 134 -3.59 -0.82 -5.96
CA TRP A 134 -4.26 0.48 -5.84
C TRP A 134 -3.31 1.49 -5.19
N SER A 135 -3.51 2.77 -5.47
CA SER A 135 -2.85 3.86 -4.75
C SER A 135 -3.70 5.12 -4.71
N SER A 136 -3.45 5.98 -3.72
CA SER A 136 -4.03 7.32 -3.63
C SER A 136 -3.57 8.27 -4.74
N LYS A 137 -2.52 7.90 -5.48
CA LYS A 137 -1.88 8.70 -6.55
C LYS A 137 -1.36 10.05 -6.05
N THR A 138 -0.86 10.06 -4.82
CA THR A 138 -0.30 11.25 -4.17
C THR A 138 1.23 11.25 -4.13
N TYR A 139 1.86 10.27 -4.77
CA TYR A 139 3.30 10.18 -4.93
C TYR A 139 3.88 11.53 -5.35
N ASP A 140 4.87 12.00 -4.60
CA ASP A 140 5.66 13.20 -4.89
C ASP A 140 4.85 14.51 -5.11
N LYS A 141 3.57 14.53 -4.71
CA LYS A 141 2.72 15.72 -4.82
C LYS A 141 2.97 16.76 -3.73
N CYS A 142 3.74 16.41 -2.70
CA CYS A 142 4.14 17.30 -1.63
C CYS A 142 5.57 17.79 -1.87
N ALA A 143 5.76 18.74 -2.79
CA ALA A 143 7.07 19.22 -3.21
C ALA A 143 7.67 20.26 -2.24
N GLY A 144 9.00 20.37 -2.24
CA GLY A 144 9.78 21.34 -1.47
C GLY A 144 10.10 20.84 -0.06
N PHE A 145 10.19 21.79 0.92
CA PHE A 145 10.45 21.46 2.34
C PHE A 145 9.20 21.00 3.10
N LYS A 146 8.18 20.53 2.40
CA LYS A 146 6.92 20.08 2.97
C LYS A 146 6.94 18.56 3.07
N PHE A 147 6.34 18.03 4.12
CA PHE A 147 6.24 16.60 4.34
C PHE A 147 4.78 16.17 4.17
N PRO A 148 4.51 15.09 3.42
CA PRO A 148 3.19 14.48 3.40
C PRO A 148 2.95 13.74 4.71
N TYR A 149 1.71 13.74 5.18
CA TYR A 149 1.29 12.91 6.30
C TYR A 149 -0.12 12.37 6.10
N LEU A 150 -0.31 11.12 6.52
CA LEU A 150 -1.59 10.46 6.54
C LEU A 150 -2.28 10.77 7.86
N THR A 151 -3.55 11.09 7.82
CA THR A 151 -4.33 11.53 8.97
C THR A 151 -5.59 10.73 9.12
N THR A 152 -5.81 10.15 10.32
CA THR A 152 -7.13 9.69 10.77
C THR A 152 -7.77 10.79 11.60
N GLN A 153 -9.02 11.12 11.34
CA GLN A 153 -9.68 12.27 11.94
C GLN A 153 -10.88 11.88 12.81
N SER A 154 -11.21 12.74 13.79
CA SER A 154 -12.36 12.56 14.70
C SER A 154 -13.71 12.68 14.01
N ASP A 155 -13.76 13.28 12.83
CA ASP A 155 -14.94 13.32 11.95
C ASP A 155 -15.08 12.07 11.08
N ASN A 156 -14.24 11.05 11.30
CA ASN A 156 -14.17 9.78 10.57
C ASN A 156 -13.58 9.87 9.15
N ASN A 157 -12.91 10.97 8.80
CA ASN A 157 -12.26 11.11 7.51
C ASN A 157 -10.81 10.58 7.54
N LEU A 158 -10.38 9.93 6.46
CA LEU A 158 -8.99 9.59 6.21
C LEU A 158 -8.44 10.54 5.15
N VAL A 159 -7.38 11.28 5.47
CA VAL A 159 -6.88 12.37 4.63
C VAL A 159 -5.37 12.29 4.48
N ILE A 160 -4.86 12.62 3.32
CA ILE A 160 -3.44 12.88 3.08
C ILE A 160 -3.27 14.39 2.93
N TYR A 161 -2.49 14.98 3.84
CA TYR A 161 -2.13 16.38 3.81
C TYR A 161 -0.68 16.59 3.37
N CYS A 162 -0.40 17.82 2.93
CA CYS A 162 0.94 18.31 2.62
C CYS A 162 1.23 19.59 3.38
N GLY A 163 2.43 19.66 3.99
CA GLY A 163 2.94 20.86 4.67
C GLY A 163 2.82 20.78 6.19
N ALA A 164 3.70 21.51 6.88
CA ALA A 164 3.84 21.47 8.34
C ALA A 164 2.53 21.77 9.10
N GLU A 165 1.59 22.43 8.45
CA GLU A 165 0.29 22.82 9.04
C GLU A 165 -0.91 22.17 8.33
N GLY A 166 -0.66 21.17 7.42
CA GLY A 166 -1.74 20.48 6.72
C GLY A 166 -2.63 21.38 5.89
N THR A 167 -2.07 22.44 5.33
CA THR A 167 -2.84 23.46 4.62
C THR A 167 -3.39 23.02 3.28
N THR A 168 -2.92 21.87 2.76
CA THR A 168 -3.36 21.34 1.47
C THR A 168 -3.70 19.86 1.60
N ALA A 169 -4.97 19.50 1.41
CA ALA A 169 -5.37 18.12 1.27
C ALA A 169 -5.03 17.63 -0.14
N LEU A 170 -4.21 16.57 -0.23
CA LEU A 170 -3.85 15.94 -1.48
C LEU A 170 -4.85 14.86 -1.89
N TRP A 171 -5.45 14.21 -0.91
CA TRP A 171 -6.44 13.15 -1.07
C TRP A 171 -7.27 12.99 0.22
N ALA A 172 -8.51 12.58 0.07
CA ALA A 172 -9.38 12.22 1.19
C ALA A 172 -10.34 11.10 0.81
N SER A 173 -10.75 10.30 1.79
CA SER A 173 -11.81 9.30 1.65
C SER A 173 -13.20 9.93 1.53
N ASN A 174 -13.36 11.21 1.90
CA ASN A 174 -14.63 11.94 1.92
C ASN A 174 -15.69 11.29 2.82
N THR A 175 -15.25 10.76 3.96
CA THR A 175 -16.11 10.10 4.96
C THR A 175 -16.36 10.97 6.19
N ALA A 176 -16.13 12.26 6.11
CA ALA A 176 -16.41 13.18 7.22
C ALA A 176 -17.90 13.14 7.61
N GLY A 177 -18.17 13.04 8.92
CA GLY A 177 -19.52 13.12 9.48
C GLY A 177 -20.35 11.83 9.44
N ILE A 178 -19.72 10.67 9.14
CA ILE A 178 -20.40 9.36 9.17
C ILE A 178 -20.46 8.72 10.56
#